data_2af21436bc179c7c592aafbd682e17cb
#
_entry.id   2af21436bc179c7c592aafbd682e17cb
#
_cell.length_a   1.000
_cell.length_b   1.000
_cell.length_c   1.000
_cell.angle_alpha   90.00
_cell.angle_beta   90.00
_cell.angle_gamma   90.00
#
_symmetry.space_group_name_H-M   'P 1'
#
loop_
_entity.id
_entity.type
_entity.pdbx_description
1 polymer ?
#
loop_
_entity_poly.entity_id
_entity_poly.type
_entity_poly.pdbx_seq_one_letter_code
_entity_poly.pdbx_strand_id
1 'polypeptide(L)'
;MAPEQQLQKEADLRRQIAALEAELRLRATQDTGERRFRELVDATHLMVWISGTDAMFTFFNRAWLEFRGRRMEEETGSGWTDGLHPDDRDHCLETYLKAFSARQPFRMQYRVQRANGEYCWVENAGVPMIEADGVFAGFMATAVDVSDRWRRVFTPDEESVRIVFALTERERQVLVLIADGQSTKEAAASLGISYKTADSHRSRILEKLGVHETASMVRYAIRAGLVEP
;
A
#
# COMPACT_ATOMS: atom_id res chain seq x y z
N MET A 1 30.03 -53.28 -37.41
CA MET A 1 30.30 -52.24 -36.41
C MET A 1 31.22 -52.83 -35.38
N ALA A 2 32.37 -52.23 -35.12
CA ALA A 2 33.34 -52.77 -34.20
C ALA A 2 32.78 -52.72 -32.74
N PRO A 3 33.09 -53.80 -31.94
CA PRO A 3 32.58 -53.86 -30.55
C PRO A 3 32.89 -52.62 -29.69
N GLU A 4 34.00 -51.96 -29.94
CA GLU A 4 34.41 -50.70 -29.26
C GLU A 4 33.47 -49.52 -29.53
N GLN A 5 32.96 -49.39 -30.75
CA GLN A 5 31.99 -48.32 -31.10
C GLN A 5 30.66 -48.52 -30.41
N GLN A 6 30.26 -49.77 -30.17
CA GLN A 6 29.04 -50.10 -29.45
C GLN A 6 29.15 -49.76 -27.95
N LEU A 7 30.30 -50.12 -27.33
CA LEU A 7 30.59 -49.80 -25.94
C LEU A 7 30.67 -48.27 -25.68
N GLN A 8 31.28 -47.54 -26.60
CA GLN A 8 31.36 -46.07 -26.51
C GLN A 8 29.98 -45.44 -26.59
N LYS A 9 29.14 -45.88 -27.52
CA LYS A 9 27.76 -45.37 -27.66
C LYS A 9 26.89 -45.66 -26.41
N GLU A 10 27.07 -46.82 -25.79
CA GLU A 10 26.39 -47.19 -24.56
C GLU A 10 26.83 -46.34 -23.37
N ALA A 11 28.15 -46.07 -23.27
CA ALA A 11 28.69 -45.18 -22.25
C ALA A 11 28.20 -43.72 -22.40
N ASP A 12 28.10 -43.24 -23.64
CA ASP A 12 27.58 -41.90 -23.93
C ASP A 12 26.09 -41.79 -23.61
N LEU A 13 25.29 -42.81 -23.95
CA LEU A 13 23.88 -42.88 -23.63
C LEU A 13 23.64 -42.91 -22.11
N ARG A 14 24.42 -43.68 -21.36
CA ARG A 14 24.35 -43.72 -19.89
C ARG A 14 24.66 -42.34 -19.26
N ARG A 15 25.66 -41.63 -19.81
CA ARG A 15 25.97 -40.24 -19.37
C ARG A 15 24.82 -39.29 -19.62
N GLN A 16 24.19 -39.38 -20.79
CA GLN A 16 23.02 -38.53 -21.12
C GLN A 16 21.82 -38.86 -20.21
N ILE A 17 21.55 -40.13 -19.95
CA ILE A 17 20.47 -40.51 -19.02
C ILE A 17 20.74 -39.99 -17.62
N ALA A 18 21.95 -40.15 -17.09
CA ALA A 18 22.30 -39.62 -15.77
C ALA A 18 22.18 -38.09 -15.66
N ALA A 19 22.57 -37.37 -16.72
CA ALA A 19 22.40 -35.92 -16.77
C ALA A 19 20.94 -35.50 -16.78
N LEU A 20 20.07 -36.14 -17.55
CA LEU A 20 18.64 -35.91 -17.60
C LEU A 20 17.94 -36.23 -16.27
N GLU A 21 18.32 -37.33 -15.63
CA GLU A 21 17.80 -37.67 -14.30
C GLU A 21 18.20 -36.66 -13.24
N ALA A 22 19.42 -36.12 -13.27
CA ALA A 22 19.88 -35.09 -12.38
C ALA A 22 19.09 -33.78 -12.60
N GLU A 23 18.86 -33.39 -13.85
CA GLU A 23 18.05 -32.23 -14.21
C GLU A 23 16.60 -32.39 -13.75
N LEU A 24 15.99 -33.56 -13.96
CA LEU A 24 14.62 -33.83 -13.50
C LEU A 24 14.52 -33.79 -11.97
N ARG A 25 15.50 -34.29 -11.24
CA ARG A 25 15.53 -34.18 -9.76
C ARG A 25 15.64 -32.76 -9.31
N LEU A 26 16.46 -31.93 -9.94
CA LEU A 26 16.60 -30.52 -9.63
C LEU A 26 15.30 -29.77 -9.85
N ARG A 27 14.65 -29.98 -11.01
CA ARG A 27 13.32 -29.37 -11.31
C ARG A 27 12.25 -29.80 -10.31
N ALA A 28 12.19 -31.09 -9.95
CA ALA A 28 11.23 -31.57 -8.96
C ALA A 28 11.45 -30.96 -7.57
N THR A 29 12.70 -30.69 -7.20
CA THR A 29 13.03 -30.02 -5.94
C THR A 29 12.62 -28.54 -5.97
N GLN A 30 12.84 -27.86 -7.09
CA GLN A 30 12.41 -26.46 -7.28
C GLN A 30 10.89 -26.35 -7.27
N ASP A 31 10.17 -27.19 -8.01
CA ASP A 31 8.70 -27.25 -8.03
C ASP A 31 8.11 -27.48 -6.63
N THR A 32 8.73 -28.37 -5.85
CA THR A 32 8.30 -28.64 -4.48
C THR A 32 8.52 -27.43 -3.58
N GLY A 33 9.66 -26.73 -3.73
CA GLY A 33 9.97 -25.51 -2.99
C GLY A 33 9.01 -24.37 -3.32
N GLU A 34 8.74 -24.15 -4.60
CA GLU A 34 7.82 -23.11 -5.06
C GLU A 34 6.38 -23.36 -4.59
N ARG A 35 5.91 -24.61 -4.71
CA ARG A 35 4.59 -24.99 -4.21
C ARG A 35 4.47 -24.78 -2.72
N ARG A 36 5.46 -25.21 -1.93
CA ARG A 36 5.46 -25.02 -0.48
C ARG A 36 5.51 -23.55 -0.09
N PHE A 37 6.27 -22.73 -0.80
CA PHE A 37 6.28 -21.28 -0.61
C PHE A 37 4.87 -20.70 -0.84
N ARG A 38 4.23 -21.03 -1.97
CA ARG A 38 2.85 -20.56 -2.27
C ARG A 38 1.87 -20.98 -1.19
N GLU A 39 1.90 -22.26 -0.77
CA GLU A 39 1.04 -22.76 0.31
C GLU A 39 1.24 -21.97 1.62
N LEU A 40 2.49 -21.63 1.96
CA LEU A 40 2.79 -20.86 3.18
C LEU A 40 2.27 -19.41 3.11
N VAL A 41 2.50 -18.70 2.00
CA VAL A 41 2.05 -17.32 1.88
C VAL A 41 0.53 -17.21 1.70
N ASP A 42 -0.11 -18.22 1.09
CA ASP A 42 -1.56 -18.32 0.95
C ASP A 42 -2.26 -18.68 2.26
N ALA A 43 -1.56 -19.30 3.21
CA ALA A 43 -2.07 -19.57 4.55
C ALA A 43 -2.08 -18.32 5.45
N THR A 44 -1.44 -17.24 5.02
CA THR A 44 -1.44 -15.97 5.76
C THR A 44 -2.59 -15.07 5.34
N HIS A 45 -3.02 -14.18 6.24
CA HIS A 45 -3.98 -13.12 5.91
C HIS A 45 -3.28 -11.87 5.34
N LEU A 46 -1.96 -11.88 5.24
CA LEU A 46 -1.20 -10.78 4.67
C LEU A 46 -1.27 -10.85 3.15
N MET A 47 -1.49 -9.73 2.52
CA MET A 47 -1.34 -9.59 1.08
C MET A 47 0.16 -9.58 0.75
N VAL A 48 0.60 -10.50 -0.10
CA VAL A 48 2.02 -10.67 -0.45
C VAL A 48 2.20 -10.53 -1.95
N TRP A 49 3.24 -9.82 -2.36
CA TRP A 49 3.65 -9.74 -3.76
C TRP A 49 5.17 -9.83 -3.91
N ILE A 50 5.59 -10.23 -5.11
CA ILE A 50 7.00 -10.35 -5.52
C ILE A 50 7.18 -9.66 -6.86
N SER A 51 8.30 -8.95 -7.03
CA SER A 51 8.78 -8.45 -8.32
C SER A 51 10.09 -9.10 -8.72
N GLY A 52 10.33 -9.15 -10.02
CA GLY A 52 11.60 -9.59 -10.60
C GLY A 52 12.67 -8.50 -10.57
N THR A 53 13.80 -8.80 -11.20
CA THR A 53 14.96 -7.89 -11.33
C THR A 53 14.74 -6.74 -12.32
N ASP A 54 13.64 -6.76 -13.04
CA ASP A 54 13.18 -5.74 -13.98
C ASP A 54 12.12 -4.79 -13.38
N ALA A 55 11.89 -4.86 -12.07
CA ALA A 55 10.85 -4.15 -11.33
C ALA A 55 9.41 -4.55 -11.70
N MET A 56 9.22 -5.57 -12.57
CA MET A 56 7.90 -6.07 -12.91
C MET A 56 7.40 -7.06 -11.86
N PHE A 57 6.11 -6.99 -11.54
CA PHE A 57 5.48 -7.85 -10.55
C PHE A 57 5.19 -9.21 -11.14
N THR A 58 5.68 -10.26 -10.48
CA THR A 58 5.64 -11.65 -10.99
C THR A 58 4.71 -12.54 -10.20
N PHE A 59 4.38 -12.17 -8.96
CA PHE A 59 3.56 -12.98 -8.08
C PHE A 59 2.74 -12.13 -7.12
N PHE A 60 1.51 -12.57 -6.91
CA PHE A 60 0.60 -12.11 -5.85
C PHE A 60 -0.02 -13.32 -5.16
N ASN A 61 -0.10 -13.32 -3.83
CA ASN A 61 -0.75 -14.42 -3.13
C ASN A 61 -2.28 -14.32 -3.21
N ARG A 62 -2.94 -15.40 -2.78
CA ARG A 62 -4.41 -15.50 -2.78
C ARG A 62 -5.07 -14.34 -2.04
N ALA A 63 -4.54 -13.92 -0.88
CA ALA A 63 -5.10 -12.82 -0.10
C ALA A 63 -5.14 -11.49 -0.89
N TRP A 64 -4.10 -11.17 -1.66
CA TRP A 64 -4.12 -10.02 -2.56
C TRP A 64 -5.18 -10.16 -3.65
N LEU A 65 -5.21 -11.32 -4.34
CA LEU A 65 -6.12 -11.54 -5.48
C LEU A 65 -7.59 -11.49 -5.04
N GLU A 66 -7.92 -12.09 -3.89
CA GLU A 66 -9.27 -12.03 -3.29
C GLU A 66 -9.63 -10.59 -2.89
N PHE A 67 -8.70 -9.87 -2.28
CA PHE A 67 -8.90 -8.48 -1.88
C PHE A 67 -9.19 -7.57 -3.09
N ARG A 68 -8.46 -7.76 -4.19
CA ARG A 68 -8.61 -7.03 -5.45
C ARG A 68 -9.78 -7.53 -6.30
N GLY A 69 -10.21 -8.78 -6.12
CA GLY A 69 -11.19 -9.45 -7.00
C GLY A 69 -10.69 -9.66 -8.42
N ARG A 70 -9.36 -9.78 -8.60
CA ARG A 70 -8.71 -9.91 -9.91
C ARG A 70 -7.87 -11.18 -9.97
N ARG A 71 -7.59 -11.63 -11.19
CA ARG A 71 -6.75 -12.80 -11.43
C ARG A 71 -5.27 -12.40 -11.50
N MET A 72 -4.39 -13.39 -11.34
CA MET A 72 -2.95 -13.21 -11.38
C MET A 72 -2.47 -12.51 -12.66
N GLU A 73 -3.01 -12.90 -13.81
CA GLU A 73 -2.64 -12.38 -15.12
C GLU A 73 -3.01 -10.89 -15.30
N GLU A 74 -4.01 -10.42 -14.54
CA GLU A 74 -4.46 -9.03 -14.56
C GLU A 74 -3.64 -8.14 -13.63
N GLU A 75 -3.01 -8.73 -12.61
CA GLU A 75 -2.20 -8.00 -11.61
C GLU A 75 -0.71 -8.00 -11.94
N THR A 76 -0.20 -9.04 -12.62
CA THR A 76 1.23 -9.17 -12.97
C THR A 76 1.72 -8.07 -13.92
N GLY A 77 3.04 -7.89 -13.97
CA GLY A 77 3.67 -6.81 -14.70
C GLY A 77 3.36 -5.45 -14.07
N SER A 78 2.69 -4.58 -14.80
CA SER A 78 2.19 -3.28 -14.32
C SER A 78 0.70 -3.27 -13.99
N GLY A 79 -0.02 -4.39 -14.14
CA GLY A 79 -1.48 -4.44 -14.03
C GLY A 79 -2.03 -4.03 -12.67
N TRP A 80 -1.29 -4.27 -11.59
CA TRP A 80 -1.66 -3.83 -10.24
C TRP A 80 -1.87 -2.31 -10.12
N THR A 81 -1.22 -1.51 -10.99
CA THR A 81 -1.35 -0.05 -10.97
C THR A 81 -2.73 0.45 -11.38
N ASP A 82 -3.52 -0.38 -12.08
CA ASP A 82 -4.88 -0.03 -12.49
C ASP A 82 -5.82 0.20 -11.29
N GLY A 83 -5.47 -0.40 -10.16
CA GLY A 83 -6.24 -0.24 -8.93
C GLY A 83 -5.77 0.88 -8.03
N LEU A 84 -4.69 1.56 -8.32
CA LEU A 84 -4.23 2.70 -7.53
C LEU A 84 -5.18 3.89 -7.67
N HIS A 85 -5.40 4.60 -6.57
CA HIS A 85 -6.09 5.86 -6.62
C HIS A 85 -5.31 6.85 -7.51
N PRO A 86 -5.98 7.61 -8.39
CA PRO A 86 -5.29 8.53 -9.32
C PRO A 86 -4.29 9.45 -8.64
N ASP A 87 -4.65 10.06 -7.50
CA ASP A 87 -3.79 11.00 -6.77
C ASP A 87 -2.56 10.34 -6.15
N ASP A 88 -2.60 9.03 -5.88
CA ASP A 88 -1.53 8.31 -5.20
C ASP A 88 -0.58 7.60 -6.18
N ARG A 89 -0.98 7.48 -7.45
CA ARG A 89 -0.30 6.66 -8.46
C ARG A 89 1.16 7.06 -8.68
N ASP A 90 1.39 8.33 -8.93
CA ASP A 90 2.73 8.84 -9.23
C ASP A 90 3.66 8.70 -8.02
N HIS A 91 3.18 9.08 -6.83
CA HIS A 91 3.93 8.95 -5.59
C HIS A 91 4.27 7.48 -5.26
N CYS A 92 3.33 6.57 -5.49
CA CYS A 92 3.52 5.13 -5.25
C CYS A 92 4.60 4.56 -6.17
N LEU A 93 4.52 4.87 -7.47
CA LEU A 93 5.50 4.42 -8.46
C LEU A 93 6.89 5.01 -8.20
N GLU A 94 6.98 6.31 -7.92
CA GLU A 94 8.25 6.98 -7.62
C GLU A 94 8.92 6.36 -6.38
N THR A 95 8.15 6.15 -5.30
CA THR A 95 8.65 5.56 -4.06
C THR A 95 9.18 4.15 -4.29
N TYR A 96 8.42 3.31 -5.01
CA TYR A 96 8.85 1.95 -5.33
C TYR A 96 10.11 1.94 -6.21
N LEU A 97 10.12 2.68 -7.32
CA LEU A 97 11.26 2.70 -8.24
C LEU A 97 12.53 3.27 -7.62
N LYS A 98 12.41 4.25 -6.74
CA LYS A 98 13.53 4.79 -5.96
C LYS A 98 14.12 3.74 -5.03
N ALA A 99 13.28 3.04 -4.27
CA ALA A 99 13.70 1.96 -3.39
C ALA A 99 14.32 0.80 -4.18
N PHE A 100 13.70 0.44 -5.32
CA PHE A 100 14.19 -0.60 -6.22
C PHE A 100 15.59 -0.29 -6.75
N SER A 101 15.81 0.92 -7.28
CA SER A 101 17.11 1.37 -7.80
C SER A 101 18.19 1.42 -6.71
N ALA A 102 17.81 1.82 -5.49
CA ALA A 102 18.70 1.86 -4.35
C ALA A 102 18.89 0.49 -3.67
N ARG A 103 18.09 -0.52 -4.01
CA ARG A 103 18.04 -1.84 -3.34
C ARG A 103 17.86 -1.70 -1.83
N GLN A 104 16.98 -0.78 -1.43
CA GLN A 104 16.70 -0.46 -0.02
C GLN A 104 15.25 -0.80 0.33
N PRO A 105 14.98 -1.21 1.57
CA PRO A 105 13.62 -1.38 2.05
C PRO A 105 12.80 -0.11 1.88
N PHE A 106 11.49 -0.27 1.68
CA PHE A 106 10.55 0.84 1.68
C PHE A 106 9.33 0.54 2.55
N ARG A 107 8.66 1.61 2.93
CA ARG A 107 7.31 1.58 3.51
C ARG A 107 6.54 2.76 2.95
N MET A 108 5.32 2.51 2.50
CA MET A 108 4.43 3.54 1.98
C MET A 108 2.97 3.20 2.28
N GLN A 109 2.12 4.21 2.27
CA GLN A 109 0.67 4.05 2.35
C GLN A 109 0.05 4.67 1.11
N TYR A 110 -0.95 4.01 0.56
CA TYR A 110 -1.66 4.47 -0.63
C TYR A 110 -3.06 3.86 -0.68
N ARG A 111 -3.92 4.46 -1.49
CA ARG A 111 -5.27 3.96 -1.72
C ARG A 111 -5.28 3.00 -2.90
N VAL A 112 -5.90 1.85 -2.69
CA VAL A 112 -6.08 0.84 -3.73
C VAL A 112 -7.52 0.35 -3.73
N GLN A 113 -8.05 0.06 -4.92
CA GLN A 113 -9.43 -0.38 -5.12
C GLN A 113 -9.60 -1.84 -4.72
N ARG A 114 -10.60 -2.14 -3.92
CA ARG A 114 -11.04 -3.49 -3.56
C ARG A 114 -11.93 -4.12 -4.65
N ALA A 115 -12.24 -5.41 -4.48
CA ALA A 115 -13.15 -6.16 -5.34
C ALA A 115 -14.56 -5.53 -5.48
N ASN A 116 -15.02 -4.80 -4.46
CA ASN A 116 -16.30 -4.09 -4.48
C ASN A 116 -16.25 -2.71 -5.16
N GLY A 117 -15.09 -2.31 -5.69
CA GLY A 117 -14.87 -1.02 -6.33
C GLY A 117 -14.51 0.14 -5.40
N GLU A 118 -14.56 -0.06 -4.08
CA GLU A 118 -14.21 0.99 -3.12
C GLU A 118 -12.70 1.11 -2.93
N TYR A 119 -12.23 2.35 -2.79
CA TYR A 119 -10.85 2.60 -2.40
C TYR A 119 -10.65 2.41 -0.90
N CYS A 120 -9.54 1.80 -0.54
CA CYS A 120 -9.14 1.62 0.85
C CYS A 120 -7.65 1.90 1.02
N TRP A 121 -7.26 2.29 2.23
CA TRP A 121 -5.88 2.52 2.57
C TRP A 121 -5.15 1.21 2.85
N VAL A 122 -4.02 1.01 2.17
CA VAL A 122 -3.10 -0.08 2.47
C VAL A 122 -1.74 0.47 2.91
N GLU A 123 -1.16 -0.16 3.91
CA GLU A 123 0.25 0.02 4.26
C GLU A 123 1.05 -1.09 3.60
N ASN A 124 2.01 -0.72 2.78
CA ASN A 124 2.87 -1.62 2.03
C ASN A 124 4.32 -1.48 2.51
N ALA A 125 4.95 -2.60 2.87
CA ALA A 125 6.34 -2.66 3.30
C ALA A 125 7.08 -3.72 2.48
N GLY A 126 8.13 -3.30 1.78
CA GLY A 126 8.92 -4.16 0.91
C GLY A 126 10.39 -4.17 1.25
N VAL A 127 11.01 -5.31 0.98
CA VAL A 127 12.45 -5.54 1.17
C VAL A 127 13.07 -6.13 -0.10
N PRO A 128 14.33 -5.80 -0.41
CA PRO A 128 15.05 -6.45 -1.50
C PRO A 128 15.29 -7.92 -1.17
N MET A 129 15.10 -8.77 -2.16
CA MET A 129 15.49 -10.19 -2.11
C MET A 129 16.92 -10.34 -2.62
N ILE A 130 17.73 -11.03 -1.85
CA ILE A 130 19.12 -11.33 -2.21
C ILE A 130 19.28 -12.85 -2.16
N GLU A 131 19.75 -13.43 -3.24
CA GLU A 131 20.06 -14.87 -3.30
C GLU A 131 21.26 -15.24 -2.43
N ALA A 132 21.49 -16.53 -2.24
CA ALA A 132 22.58 -17.04 -1.38
C ALA A 132 23.99 -16.62 -1.84
N ASP A 133 24.15 -16.35 -3.14
CA ASP A 133 25.40 -15.86 -3.76
C ASP A 133 25.54 -14.32 -3.71
N GLY A 134 24.60 -13.63 -3.09
CA GLY A 134 24.58 -12.18 -2.97
C GLY A 134 23.97 -11.43 -4.16
N VAL A 135 23.40 -12.13 -5.14
CA VAL A 135 22.77 -11.53 -6.32
C VAL A 135 21.39 -11.00 -5.97
N PHE A 136 21.07 -9.80 -6.47
CA PHE A 136 19.75 -9.19 -6.31
C PHE A 136 18.72 -9.95 -7.16
N ALA A 137 17.62 -10.38 -6.53
CA ALA A 137 16.56 -11.18 -7.14
C ALA A 137 15.22 -10.44 -7.30
N GLY A 138 15.15 -9.17 -6.92
CA GLY A 138 13.91 -8.39 -6.96
C GLY A 138 13.46 -7.95 -5.56
N PHE A 139 12.17 -7.74 -5.38
CA PHE A 139 11.57 -7.33 -4.11
C PHE A 139 10.47 -8.30 -3.68
N MET A 140 10.34 -8.49 -2.38
CA MET A 140 9.17 -9.07 -1.75
C MET A 140 8.54 -8.03 -0.81
N ALA A 141 7.23 -7.93 -0.82
CA ALA A 141 6.53 -7.02 0.07
C ALA A 141 5.26 -7.62 0.64
N THR A 142 4.84 -7.05 1.76
CA THR A 142 3.54 -7.31 2.37
C THR A 142 2.71 -6.04 2.35
N ALA A 143 1.42 -6.19 2.10
CA ALA A 143 0.45 -5.12 2.23
C ALA A 143 -0.61 -5.48 3.28
N VAL A 144 -1.03 -4.51 4.05
CA VAL A 144 -2.07 -4.66 5.08
C VAL A 144 -3.11 -3.57 4.86
N ASP A 145 -4.37 -3.96 4.89
CA ASP A 145 -5.46 -3.00 4.91
C ASP A 145 -5.48 -2.26 6.26
N VAL A 146 -5.27 -0.97 6.20
CA VAL A 146 -5.25 -0.09 7.37
C VAL A 146 -6.46 0.85 7.40
N SER A 147 -7.47 0.61 6.56
CA SER A 147 -8.67 1.45 6.48
C SER A 147 -9.40 1.58 7.80
N ASP A 148 -9.48 0.52 8.60
CA ASP A 148 -10.11 0.60 9.93
C ASP A 148 -9.32 1.48 10.90
N ARG A 149 -7.99 1.53 10.75
CA ARG A 149 -7.14 2.45 11.50
C ARG A 149 -7.45 3.90 11.10
N TRP A 150 -7.57 4.15 9.79
CA TRP A 150 -7.97 5.45 9.25
C TRP A 150 -9.42 5.79 9.59
N ARG A 151 -10.34 4.84 9.48
CA ARG A 151 -11.75 5.04 9.89
C ARG A 151 -11.87 5.42 11.36
N ARG A 152 -11.12 4.77 12.26
CA ARG A 152 -11.11 5.13 13.71
C ARG A 152 -10.57 6.55 13.95
N VAL A 153 -9.69 7.03 13.08
CA VAL A 153 -9.18 8.41 13.14
C VAL A 153 -10.17 9.38 12.50
N PHE A 154 -10.93 8.94 11.48
CA PHE A 154 -11.76 9.81 10.62
C PHE A 154 -13.25 9.48 10.63
N THR A 155 -13.73 8.41 11.31
CA THR A 155 -15.19 8.32 11.58
C THR A 155 -15.56 9.39 12.57
N PRO A 156 -16.63 10.16 12.29
CA PRO A 156 -17.15 11.12 13.22
C PRO A 156 -17.43 10.42 14.56
N ASP A 157 -16.68 10.73 15.60
CA ASP A 157 -17.03 10.27 16.92
C ASP A 157 -18.22 11.10 17.43
N GLU A 158 -19.16 10.45 18.09
CA GLU A 158 -20.42 11.07 18.53
C GLU A 158 -20.17 12.31 19.39
N GLU A 159 -19.09 12.35 20.14
CA GLU A 159 -18.73 13.48 20.99
C GLU A 159 -18.23 14.67 20.17
N SER A 160 -17.30 14.44 19.23
CA SER A 160 -16.82 15.48 18.31
C SER A 160 -17.94 16.05 17.45
N VAL A 161 -18.84 15.19 16.93
CA VAL A 161 -20.03 15.60 16.20
C VAL A 161 -20.91 16.49 17.05
N ARG A 162 -21.24 16.06 18.28
CA ARG A 162 -22.11 16.83 19.18
C ARG A 162 -21.52 18.19 19.52
N ILE A 163 -20.23 18.26 19.82
CA ILE A 163 -19.53 19.51 20.16
C ILE A 163 -19.49 20.46 18.96
N VAL A 164 -19.20 19.95 17.77
CA VAL A 164 -19.19 20.76 16.54
C VAL A 164 -20.59 21.25 16.17
N PHE A 165 -21.63 20.45 16.40
CA PHE A 165 -23.03 20.92 16.24
C PHE A 165 -23.43 21.99 17.24
N ALA A 166 -22.76 22.12 18.39
CA ALA A 166 -22.96 23.21 19.35
C ALA A 166 -22.26 24.52 18.92
N LEU A 167 -21.45 24.51 17.87
CA LEU A 167 -20.90 25.69 17.26
C LEU A 167 -22.00 26.47 16.51
N THR A 168 -21.94 27.80 16.57
CA THR A 168 -22.75 28.62 15.69
C THR A 168 -22.37 28.43 14.22
N GLU A 169 -23.25 28.79 13.31
CA GLU A 169 -23.00 28.70 11.87
C GLU A 169 -21.71 29.45 11.47
N ARG A 170 -21.47 30.62 12.04
CA ARG A 170 -20.26 31.40 11.78
C ARG A 170 -18.98 30.75 12.36
N GLU A 171 -19.06 30.17 13.54
CA GLU A 171 -17.95 29.44 14.13
C GLU A 171 -17.62 28.21 13.30
N ARG A 172 -18.64 27.51 12.78
CA ARG A 172 -18.45 26.32 11.91
C ARG A 172 -17.80 26.73 10.59
N GLN A 173 -18.23 27.80 9.94
CA GLN A 173 -17.62 28.32 8.72
C GLN A 173 -16.12 28.65 8.92
N VAL A 174 -15.78 29.33 10.02
CA VAL A 174 -14.40 29.63 10.39
C VAL A 174 -13.61 28.35 10.64
N LEU A 175 -14.20 27.38 11.34
CA LEU A 175 -13.57 26.07 11.60
C LEU A 175 -13.23 25.31 10.31
N VAL A 176 -14.17 25.23 9.37
CA VAL A 176 -13.96 24.57 8.08
C VAL A 176 -12.83 25.23 7.30
N LEU A 177 -12.85 26.54 7.12
CA LEU A 177 -11.81 27.24 6.36
C LEU A 177 -10.40 27.08 6.97
N ILE A 178 -10.30 27.10 8.31
CA ILE A 178 -9.01 26.85 8.98
C ILE A 178 -8.59 25.38 8.84
N ALA A 179 -9.53 24.45 8.89
CA ALA A 179 -9.26 23.03 8.71
C ALA A 179 -8.82 22.71 7.27
N ASP A 180 -9.30 23.46 6.29
CA ASP A 180 -8.86 23.42 4.88
C ASP A 180 -7.51 24.16 4.66
N GLY A 181 -6.80 24.51 5.74
CA GLY A 181 -5.46 25.07 5.68
C GLY A 181 -5.36 26.58 5.56
N GLN A 182 -6.50 27.32 5.60
CA GLN A 182 -6.47 28.79 5.57
C GLN A 182 -6.01 29.36 6.91
N SER A 183 -5.21 30.41 6.85
CA SER A 183 -4.94 31.26 8.02
C SER A 183 -6.21 32.00 8.48
N THR A 184 -6.25 32.44 9.74
CA THR A 184 -7.36 33.24 10.26
C THR A 184 -7.61 34.50 9.41
N LYS A 185 -6.57 35.07 8.80
CA LYS A 185 -6.66 36.24 7.91
C LYS A 185 -7.34 35.91 6.59
N GLU A 186 -6.99 34.77 5.99
CA GLU A 186 -7.59 34.28 4.75
C GLU A 186 -9.05 33.89 4.98
N ALA A 187 -9.34 33.18 6.07
CA ALA A 187 -10.70 32.82 6.47
C ALA A 187 -11.57 34.09 6.69
N ALA A 188 -11.01 35.13 7.29
CA ALA A 188 -11.70 36.44 7.45
C ALA A 188 -12.04 37.02 6.07
N ALA A 189 -11.09 37.04 5.14
CA ALA A 189 -11.30 37.55 3.78
C ALA A 189 -12.36 36.73 3.03
N SER A 190 -12.29 35.37 3.10
CA SER A 190 -13.26 34.47 2.49
C SER A 190 -14.69 34.67 3.00
N LEU A 191 -14.84 35.02 4.28
CA LEU A 191 -16.13 35.24 4.93
C LEU A 191 -16.63 36.70 4.89
N GLY A 192 -15.81 37.60 4.34
CA GLY A 192 -16.17 39.03 4.29
C GLY A 192 -16.27 39.70 5.66
N ILE A 193 -15.46 39.28 6.66
CA ILE A 193 -15.43 39.79 8.01
C ILE A 193 -14.05 40.35 8.37
N SER A 194 -13.98 41.16 9.45
CA SER A 194 -12.68 41.62 9.91
C SER A 194 -11.83 40.48 10.50
N TYR A 195 -10.50 40.63 10.42
CA TYR A 195 -9.57 39.69 11.09
C TYR A 195 -9.92 39.54 12.59
N LYS A 196 -10.20 40.66 13.29
CA LYS A 196 -10.55 40.64 14.71
C LYS A 196 -11.82 39.81 14.98
N THR A 197 -12.79 39.86 14.05
CA THR A 197 -14.02 39.06 14.16
C THR A 197 -13.72 37.57 13.95
N ALA A 198 -12.95 37.23 12.94
CA ALA A 198 -12.55 35.84 12.68
C ALA A 198 -11.70 35.25 13.84
N ASP A 199 -10.80 36.05 14.40
CA ASP A 199 -9.98 35.62 15.54
C ASP A 199 -10.82 35.42 16.81
N SER A 200 -11.84 36.28 17.02
CA SER A 200 -12.83 36.08 18.10
C SER A 200 -13.63 34.80 17.93
N HIS A 201 -14.03 34.45 16.69
CA HIS A 201 -14.68 33.16 16.42
C HIS A 201 -13.73 32.00 16.66
N ARG A 202 -12.48 32.09 16.20
CA ARG A 202 -11.47 31.07 16.44
C ARG A 202 -11.24 30.82 17.94
N SER A 203 -11.13 31.87 18.73
CA SER A 203 -10.95 31.75 20.19
C SER A 203 -12.14 31.05 20.86
N ARG A 204 -13.37 31.38 20.47
CA ARG A 204 -14.58 30.72 20.97
C ARG A 204 -14.67 29.25 20.54
N ILE A 205 -14.23 28.95 19.34
CA ILE A 205 -14.15 27.55 18.88
C ILE A 205 -13.19 26.75 19.78
N LEU A 206 -11.98 27.26 20.01
CA LEU A 206 -11.00 26.63 20.90
C LEU A 206 -11.56 26.40 22.30
N GLU A 207 -12.23 27.38 22.86
CA GLU A 207 -12.89 27.29 24.18
C GLU A 207 -13.99 26.20 24.18
N LYS A 208 -14.89 26.21 23.20
CA LYS A 208 -15.97 25.22 23.10
C LYS A 208 -15.50 23.80 22.85
N LEU A 209 -14.40 23.63 22.11
CA LEU A 209 -13.76 22.35 21.87
C LEU A 209 -12.87 21.89 23.03
N GLY A 210 -12.59 22.75 24.01
CA GLY A 210 -11.68 22.44 25.12
C GLY A 210 -10.23 22.23 24.70
N VAL A 211 -9.78 22.91 23.62
CA VAL A 211 -8.43 22.77 23.07
C VAL A 211 -7.73 24.11 22.98
N HIS A 212 -6.39 24.09 22.95
CA HIS A 212 -5.58 25.31 23.00
C HIS A 212 -4.83 25.60 21.71
N GLU A 213 -4.78 24.64 20.78
CA GLU A 213 -3.99 24.72 19.56
C GLU A 213 -4.84 24.51 18.30
N THR A 214 -4.48 25.22 17.22
CA THR A 214 -5.13 25.10 15.92
C THR A 214 -5.09 23.67 15.38
N ALA A 215 -3.95 22.97 15.55
CA ALA A 215 -3.83 21.57 15.11
C ALA A 215 -4.84 20.65 15.80
N SER A 216 -5.15 20.89 17.08
CA SER A 216 -6.18 20.13 17.80
C SER A 216 -7.59 20.48 17.30
N MET A 217 -7.85 21.74 16.98
CA MET A 217 -9.10 22.20 16.38
C MET A 217 -9.35 21.56 15.00
N VAL A 218 -8.31 21.48 14.15
CA VAL A 218 -8.37 20.80 12.85
C VAL A 218 -8.69 19.31 13.03
N ARG A 219 -8.06 18.62 13.98
CA ARG A 219 -8.40 17.22 14.29
C ARG A 219 -9.86 17.01 14.70
N TYR A 220 -10.45 17.96 15.40
CA TYR A 220 -11.88 17.91 15.72
C TYR A 220 -12.77 18.06 14.48
N ALA A 221 -12.41 18.96 13.56
CA ALA A 221 -13.14 19.13 12.31
C ALA A 221 -13.13 17.85 11.46
N ILE A 222 -11.97 17.19 11.36
CA ILE A 222 -11.81 15.90 10.68
C ILE A 222 -12.63 14.80 11.39
N ARG A 223 -12.52 14.67 12.72
CA ARG A 223 -13.28 13.67 13.50
C ARG A 223 -14.78 13.88 13.45
N ALA A 224 -15.23 15.10 13.29
CA ALA A 224 -16.64 15.44 13.11
C ALA A 224 -17.13 15.28 11.66
N GLY A 225 -16.24 14.93 10.72
CA GLY A 225 -16.58 14.77 9.31
C GLY A 225 -16.91 16.07 8.59
N LEU A 226 -16.40 17.21 9.09
CA LEU A 226 -16.62 18.52 8.45
C LEU A 226 -15.68 18.76 7.27
N VAL A 227 -14.49 18.19 7.32
CA VAL A 227 -13.45 18.26 6.29
C VAL A 227 -12.80 16.90 6.13
N GLU A 228 -12.32 16.61 4.93
CA GLU A 228 -11.47 15.42 4.67
C GLU A 228 -10.02 15.71 5.13
N PRO A 229 -9.27 14.67 5.54
CA PRO A 229 -7.91 14.80 6.03
C PRO A 229 -6.90 15.09 4.93
#